data_f58426f649c5bee1bfb9f7505e71b23b
#
_entry.id   f58426f649c5bee1bfb9f7505e71b23b
#
_cell.length_a   1.000
_cell.length_b   1.000
_cell.length_c   1.000
_cell.angle_alpha   90.00
_cell.angle_beta   90.00
_cell.angle_gamma   90.00
#
_symmetry.space_group_name_H-M   'P 1'
#
loop_
_entity.id
_entity.type
_entity.pdbx_description
1 polymer ?
#
loop_
_entity_poly.entity_id
_entity_poly.type
_entity_poly.pdbx_seq_one_letter_code
_entity_poly.pdbx_strand_id
1 'polypeptide(L)'
;SGVGGEKRPGIVHRIDKDTSGLLVVAKSDRAHHGLAEQFEKHTVERAYLALCYGVPDQADPRLKGVRGVSLEPGGVMKITTQLVRHKTDRQRQAVLFQGGRHAVTRARVLESFGQPPAAALVECRLETGRTHQIRVHMAHAGHGLIGDPVYGGRRKLSEKALGPVAAGAARGFARQALHAAILGFVHPVTAEALRFEAEPPADFAALLVALRG
;
A
#
# COMPACT_ATOMS: atom_id res chain seq x y z
N SER A 1 -18.40 -10.51 26.72
CA SER A 1 -18.40 -10.54 25.24
C SER A 1 -17.56 -9.38 24.73
N GLY A 2 -16.56 -9.67 23.92
CA GLY A 2 -15.72 -8.63 23.31
C GLY A 2 -16.46 -7.89 22.20
N VAL A 3 -16.16 -6.62 22.00
CA VAL A 3 -16.69 -5.80 20.90
C VAL A 3 -16.35 -6.47 19.55
N GLY A 4 -17.35 -6.78 18.73
CA GLY A 4 -17.16 -7.47 17.45
C GLY A 4 -16.87 -8.96 17.53
N GLY A 5 -17.15 -9.60 18.66
CA GLY A 5 -17.00 -11.05 18.91
C GLY A 5 -15.69 -11.46 19.60
N GLU A 6 -15.63 -12.72 20.03
CA GLU A 6 -14.51 -13.23 20.86
C GLU A 6 -13.16 -13.30 20.14
N LYS A 7 -13.17 -13.54 18.82
CA LYS A 7 -11.93 -13.79 18.06
C LYS A 7 -11.19 -12.53 17.58
N ARG A 8 -11.91 -11.41 17.40
CA ARG A 8 -11.33 -10.15 16.87
C ARG A 8 -12.09 -8.93 17.41
N PRO A 9 -12.05 -8.67 18.72
CA PRO A 9 -12.81 -7.59 19.32
C PRO A 9 -12.37 -6.23 18.76
N GLY A 10 -13.35 -5.43 18.29
CA GLY A 10 -13.12 -4.07 17.82
C GLY A 10 -12.42 -3.93 16.47
N ILE A 11 -12.03 -5.01 15.81
CA ILE A 11 -11.30 -4.95 14.54
C ILE A 11 -12.28 -4.76 13.38
N VAL A 12 -12.18 -3.63 12.69
CA VAL A 12 -13.04 -3.25 11.55
C VAL A 12 -12.30 -3.23 10.21
N HIS A 13 -10.98 -3.17 10.26
CA HIS A 13 -10.10 -3.29 9.08
C HIS A 13 -8.77 -3.92 9.47
N ARG A 14 -7.86 -3.98 8.53
CA ARG A 14 -6.56 -4.60 8.73
C ARG A 14 -5.42 -3.74 8.20
N ILE A 15 -4.27 -3.92 8.82
CA ILE A 15 -2.96 -3.52 8.33
C ILE A 15 -2.08 -4.77 8.28
N ASP A 16 -1.20 -4.89 7.29
CA ASP A 16 -0.33 -6.06 7.17
C ASP A 16 0.74 -6.07 8.27
N LYS A 17 1.15 -7.26 8.69
CA LYS A 17 2.34 -7.41 9.54
C LYS A 17 3.51 -6.65 8.92
N ASP A 18 4.26 -5.94 9.74
CA ASP A 18 5.43 -5.11 9.37
C ASP A 18 5.12 -3.86 8.51
N THR A 19 3.86 -3.56 8.23
CA THR A 19 3.45 -2.26 7.72
C THR A 19 3.24 -1.30 8.89
N SER A 20 3.86 -0.14 8.85
CA SER A 20 3.73 0.90 9.87
C SER A 20 2.51 1.81 9.63
N GLY A 21 2.15 2.61 10.62
CA GLY A 21 1.16 3.67 10.50
C GLY A 21 -0.16 3.42 11.22
N LEU A 22 -1.20 4.04 10.71
CA LEU A 22 -2.50 4.19 11.37
C LEU A 22 -3.40 2.97 11.25
N LEU A 23 -4.06 2.65 12.36
CA LEU A 23 -5.11 1.65 12.47
C LEU A 23 -6.18 2.17 13.43
N VAL A 24 -7.46 2.01 13.07
CA VAL A 24 -8.59 2.32 13.98
C VAL A 24 -9.16 1.04 14.56
N VAL A 25 -9.47 1.09 15.86
CA VAL A 25 -10.10 -0.01 16.61
C VAL A 25 -11.34 0.53 17.31
N ALA A 26 -12.47 -0.16 17.18
CA ALA A 26 -13.71 0.19 17.84
C ALA A 26 -13.69 -0.25 19.31
N LYS A 27 -14.15 0.61 20.21
CA LYS A 27 -14.21 0.36 21.67
C LYS A 27 -15.63 0.03 22.16
N SER A 28 -16.63 0.09 21.29
CA SER A 28 -18.02 -0.25 21.58
C SER A 28 -18.68 -0.92 20.38
N ASP A 29 -19.77 -1.66 20.61
CA ASP A 29 -20.54 -2.30 19.52
C ASP A 29 -21.09 -1.26 18.52
N ARG A 30 -21.56 -0.13 19.01
CA ARG A 30 -22.04 0.97 18.15
C ARG A 30 -20.92 1.50 17.26
N ALA A 31 -19.73 1.73 17.81
CA ALA A 31 -18.57 2.16 17.04
C ALA A 31 -18.15 1.08 16.02
N HIS A 32 -18.16 -0.18 16.42
CA HIS A 32 -17.82 -1.30 15.54
C HIS A 32 -18.74 -1.36 14.32
N HIS A 33 -20.07 -1.33 14.52
CA HIS A 33 -21.04 -1.36 13.43
C HIS A 33 -20.89 -0.15 12.50
N GLY A 34 -20.81 1.05 13.05
CA GLY A 34 -20.72 2.27 12.24
C GLY A 34 -19.40 2.39 11.46
N LEU A 35 -18.27 1.95 12.02
CA LEU A 35 -17.00 1.90 11.28
C LEU A 35 -17.01 0.79 10.24
N ALA A 36 -17.50 -0.40 10.56
CA ALA A 36 -17.61 -1.51 9.61
C ALA A 36 -18.44 -1.11 8.37
N GLU A 37 -19.55 -0.41 8.58
CA GLU A 37 -20.40 0.13 7.50
C GLU A 37 -19.63 1.12 6.60
N GLN A 38 -18.83 2.03 7.19
CA GLN A 38 -18.02 2.97 6.41
C GLN A 38 -16.94 2.26 5.59
N PHE A 39 -16.29 1.21 6.13
CA PHE A 39 -15.36 0.39 5.37
C PHE A 39 -16.03 -0.38 4.24
N GLU A 40 -17.21 -0.92 4.47
CA GLU A 40 -18.02 -1.61 3.46
C GLU A 40 -18.46 -0.67 2.34
N LYS A 41 -18.90 0.53 2.68
CA LYS A 41 -19.32 1.57 1.72
C LYS A 41 -18.15 2.32 1.07
N HIS A 42 -16.90 1.99 1.43
CA HIS A 42 -15.68 2.62 0.91
C HIS A 42 -15.62 4.14 1.14
N THR A 43 -16.19 4.63 2.23
CA THR A 43 -16.19 6.07 2.58
C THR A 43 -15.00 6.47 3.48
N VAL A 44 -14.24 5.50 3.98
CA VAL A 44 -13.04 5.76 4.78
C VAL A 44 -11.90 6.21 3.89
N GLU A 45 -11.31 7.38 4.18
CA GLU A 45 -10.09 7.85 3.54
C GLU A 45 -8.89 7.02 4.04
N ARG A 46 -8.14 6.40 3.12
CA ARG A 46 -6.92 5.66 3.41
C ARG A 46 -5.86 6.00 2.40
N ALA A 47 -4.76 6.60 2.86
CA ALA A 47 -3.60 6.84 2.04
C ALA A 47 -2.34 6.25 2.68
N TYR A 48 -1.54 5.61 1.85
CA TYR A 48 -0.28 4.97 2.23
C TYR A 48 0.87 5.64 1.48
N LEU A 49 2.00 5.74 2.12
CA LEU A 49 3.27 6.03 1.47
C LEU A 49 4.00 4.72 1.21
N ALA A 50 4.53 4.56 0.00
CA ALA A 50 5.30 3.39 -0.39
C ALA A 50 6.55 3.80 -1.16
N LEU A 51 7.66 3.08 -0.93
CA LEU A 51 8.86 3.19 -1.75
C LEU A 51 8.93 1.95 -2.65
N CYS A 52 9.01 2.17 -3.95
CA CYS A 52 8.96 1.10 -4.95
C CYS A 52 10.13 1.13 -5.93
N TYR A 53 10.39 -0.01 -6.56
CA TYR A 53 11.35 -0.12 -7.66
C TYR A 53 10.77 0.48 -8.94
N GLY A 54 11.57 1.31 -9.61
CA GLY A 54 11.18 2.03 -10.81
C GLY A 54 10.19 3.18 -10.51
N VAL A 55 9.71 3.83 -11.55
CA VAL A 55 8.78 4.96 -11.46
C VAL A 55 7.51 4.62 -12.22
N PRO A 56 6.37 4.38 -11.54
CA PRO A 56 5.11 4.01 -12.18
C PRO A 56 4.35 5.24 -12.69
N ASP A 57 4.87 5.88 -13.73
CA ASP A 57 4.26 7.03 -14.36
C ASP A 57 3.86 6.77 -15.82
N GLN A 58 3.30 7.78 -16.49
CA GLN A 58 2.86 7.67 -17.86
C GLN A 58 3.99 7.39 -18.87
N ALA A 59 5.23 7.71 -18.51
CA ALA A 59 6.41 7.46 -19.34
C ALA A 59 6.91 6.02 -19.24
N ASP A 60 6.45 5.23 -18.27
CA ASP A 60 6.88 3.84 -18.12
C ASP A 60 6.23 2.93 -19.17
N PRO A 61 6.99 2.47 -20.19
CA PRO A 61 6.45 1.61 -21.23
C PRO A 61 5.99 0.24 -20.71
N ARG A 62 6.47 -0.17 -19.53
CA ARG A 62 6.12 -1.47 -18.93
C ARG A 62 4.68 -1.51 -18.44
N LEU A 63 4.06 -0.35 -18.19
CA LEU A 63 2.63 -0.26 -17.80
C LEU A 63 1.69 -0.52 -18.98
N LYS A 64 2.17 -0.30 -20.23
CA LYS A 64 1.38 -0.55 -21.43
C LYS A 64 1.10 -2.05 -21.58
N GLY A 65 -0.19 -2.39 -21.63
CA GLY A 65 -0.62 -3.79 -21.83
C GLY A 65 -0.64 -4.64 -20.54
N VAL A 66 -0.29 -4.10 -19.38
CA VAL A 66 -0.52 -4.81 -18.12
C VAL A 66 -2.01 -4.83 -17.84
N ARG A 67 -2.59 -6.02 -17.84
CA ARG A 67 -4.03 -6.22 -17.63
C ARG A 67 -4.44 -5.69 -16.26
N GLY A 68 -5.51 -4.90 -16.21
CA GLY A 68 -6.05 -4.29 -15.00
C GLY A 68 -5.33 -3.01 -14.57
N VAL A 69 -4.32 -2.55 -15.31
CA VAL A 69 -3.64 -1.27 -15.09
C VAL A 69 -4.12 -0.25 -16.11
N SER A 70 -4.51 0.92 -15.63
CA SER A 70 -4.88 2.07 -16.45
C SER A 70 -4.30 3.35 -15.83
N LEU A 71 -4.21 4.39 -16.64
CA LEU A 71 -3.76 5.71 -16.21
C LEU A 71 -4.94 6.67 -16.20
N GLU A 72 -5.18 7.28 -15.05
CA GLU A 72 -6.19 8.33 -14.84
C GLU A 72 -5.54 9.72 -15.00
N PRO A 73 -6.35 10.78 -15.20
CA PRO A 73 -5.86 12.16 -15.24
C PRO A 73 -5.02 12.51 -13.99
N GLY A 74 -3.99 13.34 -14.17
CA GLY A 74 -3.06 13.71 -13.10
C GLY A 74 -1.96 12.69 -12.81
N GLY A 75 -1.72 11.74 -13.73
CA GLY A 75 -0.64 10.76 -13.61
C GLY A 75 -0.91 9.67 -12.59
N VAL A 76 -2.17 9.41 -12.28
CA VAL A 76 -2.56 8.38 -11.32
C VAL A 76 -2.63 7.02 -12.02
N MET A 77 -1.85 6.06 -11.54
CA MET A 77 -1.96 4.67 -11.96
C MET A 77 -3.08 3.99 -11.16
N LYS A 78 -4.11 3.54 -11.86
CA LYS A 78 -5.20 2.74 -11.28
C LYS A 78 -5.01 1.27 -11.59
N ILE A 79 -5.06 0.44 -10.55
CA ILE A 79 -4.94 -1.01 -10.64
C ILE A 79 -6.26 -1.62 -10.18
N THR A 80 -6.94 -2.31 -11.09
CA THR A 80 -8.23 -2.98 -10.84
C THR A 80 -8.10 -4.45 -11.17
N THR A 81 -8.20 -5.31 -10.16
CA THR A 81 -8.08 -6.75 -10.30
C THR A 81 -9.05 -7.48 -9.37
N GLN A 82 -8.92 -8.79 -9.33
CA GLN A 82 -9.50 -9.63 -8.28
C GLN A 82 -8.36 -10.32 -7.53
N LEU A 83 -8.45 -10.39 -6.22
CA LEU A 83 -7.44 -11.00 -5.38
C LEU A 83 -7.98 -12.27 -4.72
N VAL A 84 -7.15 -13.31 -4.72
CA VAL A 84 -7.39 -14.57 -4.03
C VAL A 84 -6.15 -14.98 -3.26
N ARG A 85 -6.32 -15.85 -2.28
CA ARG A 85 -5.19 -16.52 -1.65
C ARG A 85 -4.48 -17.41 -2.69
N HIS A 86 -3.15 -17.33 -2.76
CA HIS A 86 -2.38 -18.16 -3.68
C HIS A 86 -2.61 -19.66 -3.39
N LYS A 87 -2.74 -20.49 -4.41
CA LYS A 87 -3.15 -21.89 -4.27
C LYS A 87 -2.18 -22.75 -3.46
N THR A 88 -0.89 -22.52 -3.65
CA THR A 88 0.18 -23.33 -3.04
C THR A 88 0.94 -22.59 -1.95
N ASP A 89 1.06 -21.26 -2.04
CA ASP A 89 1.72 -20.42 -1.05
C ASP A 89 0.69 -19.61 -0.24
N ARG A 90 0.34 -20.12 0.95
CA ARG A 90 -0.68 -19.51 1.81
C ARG A 90 -0.30 -18.13 2.36
N GLN A 91 0.96 -17.73 2.26
CA GLN A 91 1.43 -16.40 2.67
C GLN A 91 1.23 -15.34 1.57
N ARG A 92 0.90 -15.77 0.35
CA ARG A 92 0.74 -14.89 -0.81
C ARG A 92 -0.71 -14.72 -1.22
N GLN A 93 -0.98 -13.57 -1.83
CA GLN A 93 -2.15 -13.31 -2.65
C GLN A 93 -1.78 -13.42 -4.12
N ALA A 94 -2.74 -13.79 -4.95
CA ALA A 94 -2.59 -13.85 -6.40
C ALA A 94 -3.59 -12.91 -7.07
N VAL A 95 -3.16 -12.32 -8.19
CA VAL A 95 -4.01 -11.50 -9.07
C VAL A 95 -4.78 -12.42 -10.00
N LEU A 96 -6.09 -12.23 -10.04
CA LEU A 96 -7.00 -12.82 -11.00
C LEU A 96 -7.85 -11.73 -11.67
N PHE A 97 -8.58 -12.13 -12.71
CA PHE A 97 -9.54 -11.26 -13.40
C PHE A 97 -10.97 -11.84 -13.38
N GLN A 98 -11.12 -13.02 -12.79
CA GLN A 98 -12.40 -13.66 -12.49
C GLN A 98 -12.26 -14.57 -11.27
N GLY A 99 -13.33 -14.71 -10.47
CA GLY A 99 -13.40 -15.67 -9.36
C GLY A 99 -12.66 -15.26 -8.09
N GLY A 100 -12.20 -14.00 -7.99
CA GLY A 100 -11.58 -13.46 -6.78
C GLY A 100 -12.41 -12.33 -6.16
N ARG A 101 -11.82 -11.66 -5.16
CA ARG A 101 -12.41 -10.48 -4.52
C ARG A 101 -11.97 -9.22 -5.23
N HIS A 102 -12.91 -8.42 -5.69
CA HIS A 102 -12.65 -7.14 -6.35
C HIS A 102 -11.72 -6.25 -5.50
N ALA A 103 -10.71 -5.66 -6.16
CA ALA A 103 -9.70 -4.83 -5.52
C ALA A 103 -9.29 -3.66 -6.44
N VAL A 104 -9.28 -2.45 -5.87
CA VAL A 104 -8.88 -1.22 -6.56
C VAL A 104 -7.87 -0.44 -5.73
N THR A 105 -6.73 -0.16 -6.33
CA THR A 105 -5.67 0.70 -5.78
C THR A 105 -5.36 1.81 -6.77
N ARG A 106 -5.21 3.04 -6.28
CA ARG A 106 -4.68 4.17 -7.05
C ARG A 106 -3.33 4.56 -6.49
N ALA A 107 -2.34 4.68 -7.35
CA ALA A 107 -0.99 5.07 -6.99
C ALA A 107 -0.55 6.31 -7.78
N ARG A 108 -0.03 7.31 -7.08
CA ARG A 108 0.50 8.54 -7.64
C ARG A 108 1.94 8.72 -7.23
N VAL A 109 2.82 8.99 -8.18
CA VAL A 109 4.22 9.32 -7.91
C VAL A 109 4.29 10.68 -7.23
N LEU A 110 4.92 10.73 -6.06
CA LEU A 110 5.21 11.97 -5.32
C LEU A 110 6.63 12.47 -5.63
N GLU A 111 7.59 11.53 -5.73
CA GLU A 111 9.00 11.84 -5.93
C GLU A 111 9.67 10.66 -6.65
N SER A 112 10.60 10.94 -7.56
CA SER A 112 11.40 9.92 -8.24
C SER A 112 12.88 10.09 -7.91
N PHE A 113 13.61 8.98 -7.85
CA PHE A 113 15.01 8.94 -7.43
C PHE A 113 15.90 8.26 -8.46
N GLY A 114 17.09 8.82 -8.65
CA GLY A 114 18.15 8.27 -9.50
C GLY A 114 18.23 8.92 -10.88
N GLN A 115 19.40 8.72 -11.51
CA GLN A 115 19.69 9.17 -12.88
C GLN A 115 20.30 7.99 -13.66
N PRO A 116 19.53 7.31 -14.54
CA PRO A 116 18.09 7.49 -14.82
C PRO A 116 17.22 7.09 -13.61
N PRO A 117 15.94 7.53 -13.56
CA PRO A 117 15.03 7.21 -12.47
C PRO A 117 14.92 5.72 -12.22
N ALA A 118 15.15 5.28 -10.97
CA ALA A 118 15.25 3.87 -10.60
C ALA A 118 14.36 3.46 -9.43
N ALA A 119 13.86 4.42 -8.66
CA ALA A 119 12.94 4.23 -7.55
C ALA A 119 11.97 5.41 -7.43
N ALA A 120 10.88 5.24 -6.70
CA ALA A 120 9.91 6.29 -6.44
C ALA A 120 9.28 6.19 -5.06
N LEU A 121 8.94 7.36 -4.51
CA LEU A 121 7.96 7.51 -3.44
C LEU A 121 6.59 7.66 -4.09
N VAL A 122 5.65 6.82 -3.73
CA VAL A 122 4.28 6.85 -4.23
C VAL A 122 3.27 6.96 -3.11
N GLU A 123 2.19 7.72 -3.34
CA GLU A 123 0.99 7.69 -2.51
C GLU A 123 0.03 6.66 -3.09
N CYS A 124 -0.36 5.69 -2.27
CA CYS A 124 -1.34 4.68 -2.63
C CYS A 124 -2.66 4.94 -1.89
N ARG A 125 -3.76 5.11 -2.61
CA ARG A 125 -5.10 5.24 -2.07
C ARG A 125 -5.91 3.98 -2.32
N LEU A 126 -6.60 3.52 -1.28
CA LEU A 126 -7.38 2.30 -1.30
C LEU A 126 -8.87 2.61 -1.41
N GLU A 127 -9.52 2.08 -2.45
CA GLU A 127 -10.98 1.96 -2.51
C GLU A 127 -11.43 0.71 -1.74
N THR A 128 -10.77 -0.41 -1.96
CA THR A 128 -10.96 -1.68 -1.24
C THR A 128 -9.76 -1.96 -0.31
N GLY A 129 -9.91 -2.88 0.65
CA GLY A 129 -8.83 -3.21 1.61
C GLY A 129 -8.59 -4.71 1.72
N ARG A 130 -8.15 -5.36 0.62
CA ARG A 130 -7.85 -6.80 0.63
C ARG A 130 -6.46 -7.08 1.21
N THR A 131 -6.26 -8.30 1.70
CA THR A 131 -4.96 -8.75 2.21
C THR A 131 -3.85 -8.47 1.21
N HIS A 132 -2.75 -7.84 1.66
CA HIS A 132 -1.58 -7.50 0.86
C HIS A 132 -1.88 -6.67 -0.41
N GLN A 133 -3.02 -5.98 -0.47
CA GLN A 133 -3.51 -5.41 -1.72
C GLN A 133 -2.51 -4.46 -2.41
N ILE A 134 -1.97 -3.46 -1.71
CA ILE A 134 -0.99 -2.54 -2.30
C ILE A 134 0.25 -3.30 -2.76
N ARG A 135 0.75 -4.21 -1.94
CA ARG A 135 1.96 -4.97 -2.18
C ARG A 135 1.85 -5.83 -3.45
N VAL A 136 0.77 -6.60 -3.57
CA VAL A 136 0.55 -7.47 -4.74
C VAL A 136 0.18 -6.67 -5.98
N HIS A 137 -0.56 -5.58 -5.86
CA HIS A 137 -0.89 -4.69 -6.98
C HIS A 137 0.34 -3.98 -7.55
N MET A 138 1.18 -3.41 -6.69
CA MET A 138 2.42 -2.77 -7.13
C MET A 138 3.38 -3.77 -7.80
N ALA A 139 3.50 -4.96 -7.27
CA ALA A 139 4.28 -6.03 -7.90
C ALA A 139 3.69 -6.46 -9.25
N HIS A 140 2.37 -6.58 -9.37
CA HIS A 140 1.67 -6.88 -10.63
C HIS A 140 1.91 -5.82 -11.70
N ALA A 141 1.91 -4.55 -11.32
CA ALA A 141 2.24 -3.43 -12.21
C ALA A 141 3.74 -3.35 -12.56
N GLY A 142 4.56 -4.21 -12.01
CA GLY A 142 6.01 -4.21 -12.26
C GLY A 142 6.81 -3.29 -11.33
N HIS A 143 6.21 -2.75 -10.29
CA HIS A 143 6.80 -1.78 -9.35
C HIS A 143 6.70 -2.27 -7.90
N GLY A 144 7.17 -3.49 -7.61
CA GLY A 144 7.18 -4.06 -6.27
C GLY A 144 7.82 -3.12 -5.24
N LEU A 145 7.41 -3.25 -3.98
CA LEU A 145 7.89 -2.39 -2.90
C LEU A 145 9.31 -2.79 -2.48
N ILE A 146 10.15 -1.80 -2.17
CA ILE A 146 11.49 -2.03 -1.62
C ILE A 146 11.34 -2.79 -0.30
N GLY A 147 12.18 -3.79 -0.10
CA GLY A 147 12.23 -4.60 1.11
C GLY A 147 11.09 -5.60 1.29
N ASP A 148 10.10 -5.66 0.38
CA ASP A 148 9.00 -6.63 0.50
C ASP A 148 9.51 -8.06 0.35
N PRO A 149 9.43 -8.89 1.42
CA PRO A 149 9.99 -10.23 1.41
C PRO A 149 9.18 -11.23 0.56
N VAL A 150 7.93 -10.88 0.23
CA VAL A 150 7.00 -11.78 -0.48
C VAL A 150 6.84 -11.39 -1.95
N TYR A 151 6.64 -10.10 -2.24
CA TYR A 151 6.32 -9.59 -3.57
C TYR A 151 7.44 -8.76 -4.21
N GLY A 152 8.46 -8.35 -3.45
CA GLY A 152 9.56 -7.51 -3.93
C GLY A 152 10.46 -8.18 -4.97
N GLY A 153 10.43 -9.51 -5.04
CA GLY A 153 11.27 -10.27 -5.95
C GLY A 153 12.77 -10.17 -5.62
N ARG A 154 13.63 -10.48 -6.59
CA ARG A 154 15.09 -10.38 -6.47
C ARG A 154 15.61 -9.03 -7.00
N ARG A 155 14.76 -8.00 -7.06
CA ARG A 155 15.16 -6.71 -7.60
C ARG A 155 16.18 -6.03 -6.72
N LYS A 156 17.13 -5.37 -7.39
CA LYS A 156 18.15 -4.53 -6.76
C LYS A 156 18.11 -3.15 -7.39
N LEU A 157 18.34 -2.11 -6.60
CA LEU A 157 18.54 -0.78 -7.15
C LEU A 157 19.93 -0.68 -7.78
N SER A 158 20.00 0.03 -8.91
CA SER A 158 21.24 0.28 -9.63
C SER A 158 22.11 1.27 -8.86
N GLU A 159 23.30 0.82 -8.44
CA GLU A 159 24.31 1.71 -7.85
C GLU A 159 24.76 2.79 -8.84
N LYS A 160 24.74 2.49 -10.14
CA LYS A 160 25.04 3.49 -11.17
C LYS A 160 24.00 4.62 -11.20
N ALA A 161 22.75 4.32 -10.93
CA ALA A 161 21.66 5.31 -10.99
C ALA A 161 21.48 6.11 -9.69
N LEU A 162 21.75 5.48 -8.53
CA LEU A 162 21.42 6.01 -7.20
C LEU A 162 22.63 6.16 -6.26
N GLY A 163 23.78 5.61 -6.65
CA GLY A 163 24.95 5.51 -5.77
C GLY A 163 24.89 4.33 -4.81
N PRO A 164 26.06 3.99 -4.21
CA PRO A 164 26.21 2.81 -3.34
C PRO A 164 25.43 2.94 -2.02
N VAL A 165 25.30 4.15 -1.47
CA VAL A 165 24.61 4.41 -0.21
C VAL A 165 23.12 4.08 -0.35
N ALA A 166 22.44 4.62 -1.36
CA ALA A 166 21.03 4.37 -1.61
C ALA A 166 20.75 2.90 -1.95
N ALA A 167 21.58 2.31 -2.82
CA ALA A 167 21.46 0.90 -3.18
C ALA A 167 21.66 -0.02 -1.97
N GLY A 168 22.63 0.30 -1.10
CA GLY A 168 22.88 -0.42 0.15
C GLY A 168 21.73 -0.29 1.14
N ALA A 169 21.19 0.91 1.33
CA ALA A 169 20.04 1.16 2.19
C ALA A 169 18.80 0.37 1.74
N ALA A 170 18.51 0.36 0.44
CA ALA A 170 17.40 -0.41 -0.10
C ALA A 170 17.60 -1.93 0.07
N ARG A 171 18.82 -2.41 -0.11
CA ARG A 171 19.16 -3.84 0.08
C ARG A 171 19.01 -4.28 1.52
N GLY A 172 19.36 -3.41 2.46
CA GLY A 172 19.27 -3.66 3.91
C GLY A 172 17.88 -3.43 4.51
N PHE A 173 16.92 -2.89 3.75
CA PHE A 173 15.58 -2.65 4.28
C PHE A 173 14.80 -3.97 4.40
N ALA A 174 14.50 -4.38 5.64
CA ALA A 174 14.11 -5.75 5.98
C ALA A 174 12.60 -6.03 5.97
N ARG A 175 11.78 -5.08 5.56
CA ARG A 175 10.32 -5.18 5.48
C ARG A 175 9.78 -4.43 4.26
N GLN A 176 8.52 -4.63 3.90
CA GLN A 176 7.92 -3.79 2.86
C GLN A 176 7.99 -2.31 3.24
N ALA A 177 8.53 -1.47 2.36
CA ALA A 177 8.56 -0.02 2.54
C ALA A 177 7.16 0.56 2.28
N LEU A 178 6.28 0.38 3.28
CA LEU A 178 4.86 0.74 3.26
C LEU A 178 4.44 1.31 4.61
N HIS A 179 3.75 2.45 4.57
CA HIS A 179 3.32 3.18 5.75
C HIS A 179 1.91 3.73 5.57
N ALA A 180 0.98 3.36 6.46
CA ALA A 180 -0.37 3.89 6.50
C ALA A 180 -0.35 5.31 7.08
N ALA A 181 -0.25 6.31 6.19
CA ALA A 181 0.02 7.70 6.54
C ALA A 181 -1.24 8.50 6.89
N ILE A 182 -2.38 8.20 6.26
CA ILE A 182 -3.63 8.94 6.45
C ILE A 182 -4.77 7.96 6.69
N LEU A 183 -5.58 8.27 7.70
CA LEU A 183 -6.83 7.59 8.00
C LEU A 183 -7.91 8.62 8.37
N GLY A 184 -8.97 8.69 7.56
CA GLY A 184 -10.09 9.60 7.78
C GLY A 184 -11.42 8.85 7.76
N PHE A 185 -12.29 9.15 8.73
CA PHE A 185 -13.62 8.57 8.86
C PHE A 185 -14.55 9.49 9.65
N VAL A 186 -15.85 9.21 9.61
CA VAL A 186 -16.83 9.89 10.44
C VAL A 186 -16.97 9.14 11.76
N HIS A 187 -16.86 9.84 12.88
CA HIS A 187 -17.01 9.21 14.20
C HIS A 187 -18.43 8.64 14.35
N PRO A 188 -18.59 7.32 14.57
CA PRO A 188 -19.91 6.64 14.46
C PRO A 188 -20.94 7.09 15.48
N VAL A 189 -20.52 7.76 16.54
CA VAL A 189 -21.41 8.22 17.62
C VAL A 189 -21.66 9.71 17.56
N THR A 190 -20.61 10.52 17.38
CA THR A 190 -20.70 12.00 17.40
C THR A 190 -20.94 12.61 16.02
N ALA A 191 -20.80 11.83 14.94
CA ALA A 191 -20.88 12.26 13.54
C ALA A 191 -19.84 13.31 13.15
N GLU A 192 -18.78 13.46 13.96
CA GLU A 192 -17.63 14.34 13.66
C GLU A 192 -16.75 13.70 12.58
N ALA A 193 -16.34 14.48 11.59
CA ALA A 193 -15.34 14.06 10.62
C ALA A 193 -13.95 14.08 11.25
N LEU A 194 -13.31 12.95 11.35
CA LEU A 194 -11.98 12.77 11.92
C LEU A 194 -10.99 12.40 10.82
N ARG A 195 -9.79 13.02 10.87
CA ARG A 195 -8.69 12.73 9.96
C ARG A 195 -7.39 12.75 10.73
N PHE A 196 -6.67 11.64 10.62
CA PHE A 196 -5.39 11.44 11.30
C PHE A 196 -4.29 11.29 10.27
N GLU A 197 -3.12 11.86 10.59
CA GLU A 197 -1.90 11.71 9.81
C GLU A 197 -0.79 11.18 10.72
N ALA A 198 0.06 10.32 10.19
CA ALA A 198 1.22 9.78 10.88
C ALA A 198 2.46 9.94 10.00
N GLU A 199 3.51 10.54 10.56
CA GLU A 199 4.81 10.62 9.91
C GLU A 199 5.42 9.21 9.75
N PRO A 200 6.19 8.98 8.67
CA PRO A 200 6.91 7.73 8.49
C PRO A 200 7.85 7.43 9.66
N PRO A 201 7.98 6.17 10.07
CA PRO A 201 8.92 5.77 11.12
C PRO A 201 10.38 5.94 10.68
N ALA A 202 11.29 5.92 11.66
CA ALA A 202 12.70 6.24 11.45
C ALA A 202 13.38 5.40 10.34
N ASP A 203 13.06 4.11 10.23
CA ASP A 203 13.63 3.24 9.19
C ASP A 203 13.18 3.65 7.77
N PHE A 204 11.90 3.94 7.60
CA PHE A 204 11.36 4.44 6.33
C PHE A 204 11.93 5.83 5.98
N ALA A 205 11.97 6.73 6.95
CA ALA A 205 12.53 8.08 6.78
C ALA A 205 14.02 8.02 6.40
N ALA A 206 14.80 7.14 7.03
CA ALA A 206 16.21 6.95 6.69
C ALA A 206 16.41 6.41 5.27
N LEU A 207 15.58 5.46 4.84
CA LEU A 207 15.60 4.95 3.46
C LEU A 207 15.28 6.07 2.46
N LEU A 208 14.26 6.89 2.75
CA LEU A 208 13.88 8.02 1.90
C LEU A 208 15.01 9.04 1.77
N VAL A 209 15.68 9.38 2.88
CA VAL A 209 16.86 10.26 2.86
C VAL A 209 17.97 9.67 2.00
N ALA A 210 18.28 8.38 2.15
CA ALA A 210 19.32 7.71 1.35
C ALA A 210 18.99 7.71 -0.16
N LEU A 211 17.71 7.61 -0.54
CA LEU A 211 17.29 7.65 -1.93
C LEU A 211 17.38 9.05 -2.55
N ARG A 212 17.25 10.09 -1.73
CA ARG A 212 17.39 11.50 -2.16
C ARG A 212 18.85 11.92 -2.43
N GLY A 213 19.81 11.27 -1.78
CA GLY A 213 21.24 11.54 -1.90
C GLY A 213 21.77 12.55 -0.90
#